data_b01bae53dcabbf945a2f35d7cbc12116
#
_entry.id   b01bae53dcabbf945a2f35d7cbc12116
#
_cell.length_a   1.000
_cell.length_b   1.000
_cell.length_c   1.000
_cell.angle_alpha   90.00
_cell.angle_beta   90.00
_cell.angle_gamma   90.00
#
_symmetry.space_group_name_H-M   'P 1'
#
loop_
_entity.id
_entity.type
_entity.pdbx_description
1 polymer ?
#
loop_
_entity_poly.entity_id
_entity_poly.type
_entity_poly.pdbx_seq_one_letter_code
_entity_poly.pdbx_strand_id
1 'polypeptide(L)'
;MTRGAMTRRGRKPVQDELTGDLFAAMPETGGKPDVALPTDVPGMLALLARWHEDGWLRRIDLELAHFLAEGAEPSPALPPVLLAAALCSWQLGRGHVCLDLQAALEQPMQVLSIPVGPWLQTLTLADWQAACVACPSLVAQPLATGSTDETSADGARTTPLVLVQQRLYLRRFWQYEQDVQQGIRQRLMLPGLSEEEEHRLQEALVVLFGRPGRARADNAANTSSLADVAGMQAEKAVGDATAEPGCRADWQRIACALAARRRFGLITGGPGTGKTTTVIRLLALLQWLALAGQGQFLRIGLAAPTGKAAARLGCSISSAIDRLPLQDVPQGEAIRAAIPRSVSTLHRLLGSRPGTRHFRHDARNPLPLDVLVIDEASMIDLEMMAQVMHALPPRARLILLGDKDQLASVEAGAILGELCAHAREGRYWPETVDWVARVAQEPIDHGLQADTTGDGTLLDQSVGMLRHSHRF
;
A
#
# COMPACT_ATOMS: atom_id res chain seq x y z
N MET A 1 35.07 -75.15 -11.93
CA MET A 1 34.61 -75.42 -10.58
C MET A 1 35.04 -74.29 -9.69
N THR A 2 34.26 -73.89 -8.78
CA THR A 2 34.32 -72.88 -7.70
C THR A 2 33.93 -71.45 -8.04
N ARG A 3 32.70 -71.17 -7.59
CA ARG A 3 32.04 -69.87 -7.56
C ARG A 3 32.64 -69.00 -6.44
N GLY A 4 33.12 -67.80 -6.78
CA GLY A 4 33.52 -66.77 -5.83
C GLY A 4 32.37 -65.76 -5.61
N ALA A 5 31.92 -65.67 -4.36
CA ALA A 5 30.85 -64.79 -3.94
C ALA A 5 31.36 -63.35 -3.86
N MET A 6 30.70 -62.42 -4.58
CA MET A 6 30.91 -60.96 -4.49
C MET A 6 30.07 -60.41 -3.35
N THR A 7 30.71 -59.97 -2.28
CA THR A 7 30.12 -59.25 -1.16
C THR A 7 29.77 -57.81 -1.59
N ARG A 8 28.46 -57.49 -1.54
CA ARG A 8 27.95 -56.13 -1.68
C ARG A 8 28.37 -55.26 -0.48
N ARG A 9 29.24 -54.29 -0.68
CA ARG A 9 29.48 -53.20 0.27
C ARG A 9 28.28 -52.26 0.25
N GLY A 10 27.59 -52.14 1.40
CA GLY A 10 26.52 -51.17 1.64
C GLY A 10 27.08 -49.75 1.58
N ARG A 11 26.47 -48.93 0.73
CA ARG A 11 26.66 -47.48 0.77
C ARG A 11 25.89 -46.94 2.00
N LYS A 12 26.62 -46.28 2.90
CA LYS A 12 26.05 -45.41 3.94
C LYS A 12 25.35 -44.23 3.27
N PRO A 13 24.20 -43.74 3.78
CA PRO A 13 23.60 -42.52 3.30
C PRO A 13 24.50 -41.32 3.64
N VAL A 14 24.74 -40.48 2.66
CA VAL A 14 25.34 -39.16 2.82
C VAL A 14 24.29 -38.31 3.56
N GLN A 15 24.54 -38.00 4.82
CA GLN A 15 23.82 -36.98 5.55
C GLN A 15 24.16 -35.63 4.94
N ASP A 16 23.09 -34.87 4.57
CA ASP A 16 23.14 -33.49 4.18
C ASP A 16 23.73 -32.62 5.32
N GLU A 17 25.02 -32.33 5.23
CA GLU A 17 25.66 -31.26 6.01
C GLU A 17 25.53 -29.93 5.29
N LEU A 18 24.29 -29.41 5.19
CA LEU A 18 24.01 -28.05 4.66
C LEU A 18 22.94 -27.34 5.46
N THR A 19 22.76 -27.67 6.72
CA THR A 19 22.13 -26.76 7.70
C THR A 19 23.19 -26.38 8.73
N GLY A 20 24.24 -25.70 8.27
CA GLY A 20 25.15 -24.96 9.13
C GLY A 20 24.35 -23.90 9.85
N ASP A 21 24.35 -24.03 11.16
CA ASP A 21 23.73 -23.17 12.15
C ASP A 21 24.17 -21.71 11.89
N LEU A 22 23.29 -20.92 11.22
CA LEU A 22 23.52 -19.50 10.96
C LEU A 22 23.48 -18.66 12.26
N PHE A 23 23.26 -19.32 13.40
CA PHE A 23 23.30 -18.79 14.75
C PHE A 23 24.45 -19.36 15.60
N ALA A 24 25.55 -19.79 14.95
CA ALA A 24 26.74 -20.15 15.68
C ALA A 24 27.15 -18.99 16.59
N ALA A 25 27.20 -19.28 17.88
CA ALA A 25 27.50 -18.36 18.95
C ALA A 25 28.66 -17.42 18.59
N MET A 26 28.40 -16.11 18.66
CA MET A 26 29.46 -15.10 18.59
C MET A 26 30.49 -15.40 19.70
N PRO A 27 31.82 -15.29 19.43
CA PRO A 27 32.81 -15.50 20.45
C PRO A 27 32.56 -14.53 21.62
N GLU A 28 32.37 -15.08 22.81
CA GLU A 28 32.44 -14.34 24.06
C GLU A 28 33.85 -13.81 24.24
N THR A 29 34.19 -12.70 23.63
CA THR A 29 35.38 -11.93 23.97
C THR A 29 35.13 -11.27 25.31
N GLY A 30 35.76 -11.81 26.34
CA GLY A 30 35.68 -11.38 27.73
C GLY A 30 36.07 -9.91 27.91
N GLY A 31 35.15 -9.17 28.42
CA GLY A 31 35.16 -7.79 28.86
C GLY A 31 33.74 -7.27 28.61
N LYS A 32 32.97 -6.94 29.67
CA LYS A 32 31.75 -6.14 29.46
C LYS A 32 32.20 -4.89 28.71
N PRO A 33 31.79 -4.66 27.44
CA PRO A 33 32.12 -3.40 26.80
C PRO A 33 31.55 -2.29 27.68
N ASP A 34 32.30 -1.20 27.79
CA ASP A 34 31.78 0.04 28.38
C ASP A 34 30.65 0.51 27.43
N VAL A 35 29.41 0.14 27.77
CA VAL A 35 28.25 0.16 26.87
C VAL A 35 27.52 1.52 26.96
N ALA A 36 28.19 2.53 27.55
CA ALA A 36 27.64 3.87 27.59
C ALA A 36 27.67 4.51 26.20
N LEU A 37 26.59 5.21 25.85
CA LEU A 37 26.56 6.03 24.66
C LEU A 37 27.56 7.20 24.83
N PRO A 38 28.35 7.51 23.79
CA PRO A 38 29.21 8.69 23.80
C PRO A 38 28.40 9.98 23.98
N THR A 39 28.91 10.88 24.81
CA THR A 39 28.26 12.17 25.10
C THR A 39 28.79 13.31 24.24
N ASP A 40 29.81 13.04 23.43
CA ASP A 40 30.39 13.99 22.48
C ASP A 40 30.24 13.53 21.03
N VAL A 41 30.31 14.46 20.10
CA VAL A 41 30.13 14.21 18.66
C VAL A 41 31.22 13.29 18.10
N PRO A 42 32.54 13.50 18.36
CA PRO A 42 33.57 12.61 17.85
C PRO A 42 33.41 11.16 18.31
N GLY A 43 33.09 10.94 19.59
CA GLY A 43 32.84 9.62 20.15
C GLY A 43 31.62 8.93 19.51
N MET A 44 30.53 9.68 19.29
CA MET A 44 29.34 9.15 18.63
C MET A 44 29.62 8.75 17.18
N LEU A 45 30.32 9.59 16.42
CA LEU A 45 30.71 9.27 15.04
C LEU A 45 31.67 8.06 15.00
N ALA A 46 32.60 7.94 15.95
CA ALA A 46 33.47 6.77 16.07
C ALA A 46 32.68 5.48 16.40
N LEU A 47 31.65 5.56 17.24
CA LEU A 47 30.75 4.45 17.50
C LEU A 47 29.98 4.01 16.24
N LEU A 48 29.41 4.97 15.51
CA LEU A 48 28.68 4.68 14.26
C LEU A 48 29.63 4.14 13.17
N ALA A 49 30.86 4.62 13.09
CA ALA A 49 31.89 4.11 12.20
C ALA A 49 32.23 2.63 12.51
N ARG A 50 32.36 2.28 13.80
CA ARG A 50 32.55 0.90 14.21
C ARG A 50 31.35 0.02 13.83
N TRP A 51 30.12 0.50 14.03
CA TRP A 51 28.92 -0.24 13.60
C TRP A 51 28.86 -0.42 12.07
N HIS A 52 29.42 0.50 11.32
CA HIS A 52 29.58 0.34 9.88
C HIS A 52 30.63 -0.72 9.54
N GLU A 53 31.80 -0.71 10.19
CA GLU A 53 32.86 -1.72 10.03
C GLU A 53 32.38 -3.13 10.40
N ASP A 54 31.56 -3.24 11.44
CA ASP A 54 30.90 -4.50 11.86
C ASP A 54 29.77 -4.94 10.90
N GLY A 55 29.47 -4.13 9.87
CA GLY A 55 28.43 -4.41 8.86
C GLY A 55 27.00 -4.17 9.35
N TRP A 56 26.82 -3.48 10.49
CA TRP A 56 25.48 -3.20 11.05
C TRP A 56 24.83 -1.97 10.43
N LEU A 57 25.61 -0.99 9.98
CA LEU A 57 25.14 0.20 9.29
C LEU A 57 25.70 0.26 7.87
N ARG A 58 24.93 0.86 6.96
CA ARG A 58 25.43 1.19 5.61
C ARG A 58 26.30 2.44 5.67
N ARG A 59 27.19 2.58 4.69
CA ARG A 59 28.00 3.79 4.58
C ARG A 59 27.16 5.07 4.50
N ILE A 60 26.04 5.03 3.81
CA ILE A 60 25.15 6.21 3.68
C ILE A 60 24.56 6.64 5.03
N ASP A 61 24.33 5.71 5.96
CA ASP A 61 23.80 6.01 7.29
C ASP A 61 24.84 6.75 8.13
N LEU A 62 26.11 6.35 8.03
CA LEU A 62 27.24 7.01 8.66
C LEU A 62 27.51 8.39 8.03
N GLU A 63 27.54 8.49 6.69
CA GLU A 63 27.78 9.76 6.00
C GLU A 63 26.68 10.79 6.28
N LEU A 64 25.43 10.35 6.47
CA LEU A 64 24.35 11.23 6.92
C LEU A 64 24.66 11.83 8.30
N ALA A 65 25.12 11.00 9.26
CA ALA A 65 25.49 11.50 10.58
C ALA A 65 26.65 12.50 10.52
N HIS A 66 27.68 12.25 9.70
CA HIS A 66 28.79 13.20 9.47
C HIS A 66 28.27 14.51 8.88
N PHE A 67 27.46 14.45 7.82
CA PHE A 67 26.89 15.64 7.17
C PHE A 67 26.08 16.50 8.14
N LEU A 68 25.27 15.85 9.00
CA LEU A 68 24.48 16.56 10.01
C LEU A 68 25.36 17.16 11.11
N ALA A 69 26.43 16.48 11.50
CA ALA A 69 27.38 16.97 12.51
C ALA A 69 28.15 18.22 12.01
N GLU A 70 28.54 18.25 10.74
CA GLU A 70 29.22 19.40 10.12
C GLU A 70 28.34 20.64 10.00
N GLY A 71 27.02 20.42 9.77
CA GLY A 71 26.05 21.53 9.59
C GLY A 71 25.39 22.01 10.89
N ALA A 72 25.65 21.35 12.03
CA ALA A 72 24.99 21.66 13.29
C ALA A 72 25.84 22.55 14.20
N GLU A 73 25.16 23.39 15.00
CA GLU A 73 25.82 24.06 16.11
C GLU A 73 26.22 23.08 17.21
N PRO A 74 27.42 23.25 17.83
CA PRO A 74 27.84 22.38 18.92
C PRO A 74 26.83 22.39 20.09
N SER A 75 26.31 21.21 20.44
CA SER A 75 25.35 21.04 21.52
C SER A 75 25.56 19.69 22.21
N PRO A 76 25.41 19.58 23.53
CA PRO A 76 25.44 18.32 24.24
C PRO A 76 24.29 17.38 23.84
N ALA A 77 23.22 17.91 23.22
CA ALA A 77 22.09 17.17 22.71
C ALA A 77 22.35 16.56 21.31
N LEU A 78 23.42 16.96 20.63
CA LEU A 78 23.69 16.54 19.24
C LEU A 78 24.02 15.06 19.09
N PRO A 79 24.84 14.40 19.96
CA PRO A 79 25.19 12.99 19.79
C PRO A 79 23.96 12.04 19.72
N PRO A 80 22.95 12.11 20.61
CA PRO A 80 21.73 11.27 20.48
C PRO A 80 20.93 11.57 19.21
N VAL A 81 20.96 12.80 18.69
CA VAL A 81 20.29 13.15 17.42
C VAL A 81 21.00 12.52 16.22
N LEU A 82 22.34 12.49 16.22
CA LEU A 82 23.13 11.84 15.17
C LEU A 82 22.86 10.33 15.15
N LEU A 83 22.78 9.70 16.33
CA LEU A 83 22.38 8.30 16.48
C LEU A 83 20.98 8.08 15.87
N ALA A 84 20.00 8.90 16.26
CA ALA A 84 18.65 8.79 15.73
C ALA A 84 18.59 8.95 14.20
N ALA A 85 19.36 9.88 13.65
CA ALA A 85 19.43 10.12 12.20
C ALA A 85 20.03 8.91 11.46
N ALA A 86 21.12 8.34 11.96
CA ALA A 86 21.74 7.15 11.37
C ALA A 86 20.79 5.95 11.40
N LEU A 87 20.11 5.71 12.52
CA LEU A 87 19.12 4.63 12.66
C LEU A 87 17.87 4.88 11.81
N CYS A 88 17.40 6.13 11.67
CA CYS A 88 16.32 6.50 10.78
C CYS A 88 16.68 6.21 9.31
N SER A 89 17.88 6.57 8.89
CA SER A 89 18.39 6.23 7.56
C SER A 89 18.50 4.72 7.35
N TRP A 90 18.96 3.98 8.35
CA TRP A 90 19.02 2.53 8.33
C TRP A 90 17.63 1.91 8.11
N GLN A 91 16.61 2.39 8.83
CA GLN A 91 15.24 1.94 8.67
C GLN A 91 14.70 2.17 7.25
N LEU A 92 15.03 3.29 6.62
CA LEU A 92 14.66 3.53 5.22
C LEU A 92 15.21 2.46 4.27
N GLY A 93 16.44 2.01 4.48
CA GLY A 93 17.02 0.92 3.69
C GLY A 93 16.33 -0.43 3.88
N ARG A 94 15.47 -0.54 4.88
CA ARG A 94 14.69 -1.74 5.21
C ARG A 94 13.21 -1.62 4.86
N GLY A 95 12.83 -0.55 4.19
CA GLY A 95 11.46 -0.32 3.74
C GLY A 95 10.58 0.46 4.71
N HIS A 96 11.12 0.96 5.84
CA HIS A 96 10.38 1.76 6.81
C HIS A 96 10.59 3.26 6.55
N VAL A 97 9.54 4.06 6.65
CA VAL A 97 9.60 5.51 6.36
C VAL A 97 10.06 6.36 7.55
N CYS A 98 10.04 5.80 8.76
CA CYS A 98 10.42 6.47 10.00
C CYS A 98 11.11 5.52 10.97
N LEU A 99 11.74 6.10 11.99
CA LEU A 99 12.21 5.42 13.18
C LEU A 99 11.22 5.69 14.34
N ASP A 100 10.58 4.66 14.84
CA ASP A 100 9.82 4.73 16.09
C ASP A 100 10.80 4.61 17.26
N LEU A 101 11.00 5.72 17.98
CA LEU A 101 11.98 5.82 19.06
C LEU A 101 11.63 4.90 20.22
N GLN A 102 10.35 4.80 20.57
CA GLN A 102 9.89 3.94 21.67
C GLN A 102 10.09 2.46 21.30
N ALA A 103 9.60 2.05 20.15
CA ALA A 103 9.74 0.68 19.69
C ALA A 103 11.22 0.26 19.54
N ALA A 104 12.10 1.18 19.11
CA ALA A 104 13.53 0.93 19.01
C ALA A 104 14.20 0.74 20.37
N LEU A 105 13.72 1.42 21.42
CA LEU A 105 14.21 1.24 22.79
C LEU A 105 13.68 -0.05 23.44
N GLU A 106 12.40 -0.35 23.26
CA GLU A 106 11.75 -1.51 23.86
C GLU A 106 12.18 -2.83 23.20
N GLN A 107 12.30 -2.84 21.87
CA GLN A 107 12.53 -4.05 21.06
C GLN A 107 13.59 -3.82 19.96
N PRO A 108 14.82 -3.44 20.32
CA PRO A 108 15.85 -3.02 19.35
C PRO A 108 16.15 -4.08 18.29
N MET A 109 16.24 -5.36 18.67
CA MET A 109 16.51 -6.45 17.71
C MET A 109 15.36 -6.68 16.74
N GLN A 110 14.12 -6.54 17.16
CA GLN A 110 12.96 -6.72 16.27
C GLN A 110 12.82 -5.54 15.32
N VAL A 111 12.98 -4.32 15.82
CA VAL A 111 12.80 -3.08 15.04
C VAL A 111 14.00 -2.82 14.13
N LEU A 112 15.22 -2.86 14.68
CA LEU A 112 16.42 -2.47 13.94
C LEU A 112 17.13 -3.65 13.28
N SER A 113 16.95 -4.88 13.78
CA SER A 113 17.64 -6.11 13.37
C SER A 113 19.19 -6.00 13.40
N ILE A 114 19.69 -5.16 14.30
CA ILE A 114 21.12 -5.00 14.61
C ILE A 114 21.30 -5.04 16.12
N PRO A 115 22.43 -5.54 16.65
CA PRO A 115 22.62 -5.81 18.08
C PRO A 115 23.00 -4.56 18.89
N VAL A 116 22.30 -3.44 18.67
CA VAL A 116 22.57 -2.13 19.32
C VAL A 116 21.86 -1.97 20.67
N GLY A 117 21.08 -2.96 21.08
CA GLY A 117 20.29 -2.92 22.32
C GLY A 117 21.07 -2.50 23.56
N PRO A 118 22.29 -3.02 23.83
CA PRO A 118 23.07 -2.63 25.01
C PRO A 118 23.34 -1.13 25.10
N TRP A 119 23.57 -0.42 23.99
CA TRP A 119 23.77 1.03 23.97
C TRP A 119 22.44 1.78 24.14
N LEU A 120 21.37 1.32 23.51
CA LEU A 120 20.04 1.96 23.60
C LEU A 120 19.44 1.86 24.99
N GLN A 121 19.78 0.82 25.80
CA GLN A 121 19.31 0.69 27.18
C GLN A 121 19.80 1.81 28.10
N THR A 122 20.82 2.58 27.71
CA THR A 122 21.33 3.72 28.48
C THR A 122 20.54 5.01 28.20
N LEU A 123 19.60 4.99 27.25
CA LEU A 123 18.81 6.14 26.80
C LEU A 123 17.34 5.93 27.14
N THR A 124 16.69 6.95 27.68
CA THR A 124 15.23 6.94 27.85
C THR A 124 14.55 7.63 26.67
N LEU A 125 13.27 7.29 26.42
CA LEU A 125 12.48 7.97 25.38
C LEU A 125 12.43 9.49 25.62
N ALA A 126 12.23 9.90 26.86
CA ALA A 126 12.17 11.32 27.23
C ALA A 126 13.48 12.07 26.93
N ASP A 127 14.62 11.46 27.26
CA ASP A 127 15.94 12.06 26.97
C ASP A 127 16.19 12.15 25.47
N TRP A 128 15.81 11.11 24.72
CA TRP A 128 15.99 11.09 23.28
C TRP A 128 15.12 12.13 22.56
N GLN A 129 13.85 12.24 22.97
CA GLN A 129 12.96 13.29 22.47
C GLN A 129 13.45 14.68 22.87
N ALA A 130 13.87 14.88 24.14
CA ALA A 130 14.42 16.16 24.60
C ALA A 130 15.66 16.57 23.81
N ALA A 131 16.55 15.63 23.49
CA ALA A 131 17.70 15.90 22.63
C ALA A 131 17.28 16.35 21.22
N CYS A 132 16.28 15.71 20.62
CA CYS A 132 15.73 16.13 19.33
C CYS A 132 15.13 17.53 19.38
N VAL A 133 14.40 17.86 20.45
CA VAL A 133 13.81 19.21 20.66
C VAL A 133 14.88 20.27 20.84
N ALA A 134 15.97 19.93 21.53
CA ALA A 134 17.09 20.84 21.79
C ALA A 134 17.95 21.16 20.56
N CYS A 135 17.73 20.49 19.42
CA CYS A 135 18.45 20.73 18.17
C CYS A 135 17.51 21.22 17.05
N PRO A 136 16.90 22.42 17.14
CA PRO A 136 15.89 22.91 16.20
C PRO A 136 16.43 23.17 14.78
N SER A 137 17.75 23.32 14.62
CA SER A 137 18.40 23.45 13.30
C SER A 137 18.38 22.11 12.53
N LEU A 138 18.32 20.98 13.20
CA LEU A 138 18.29 19.65 12.61
C LEU A 138 16.90 18.99 12.63
N VAL A 139 16.13 19.21 13.69
CA VAL A 139 14.86 18.52 13.93
C VAL A 139 13.72 19.53 14.07
N ALA A 140 12.77 19.48 13.13
CA ALA A 140 11.53 20.22 13.28
C ALA A 140 10.48 19.42 14.03
N GLN A 141 9.64 20.11 14.77
CA GLN A 141 8.41 19.59 15.35
C GLN A 141 7.24 20.32 14.68
N PRO A 142 6.50 19.66 13.78
CA PRO A 142 5.28 20.26 13.26
C PRO A 142 4.27 20.36 14.41
N LEU A 143 3.73 21.55 14.60
CA LEU A 143 2.63 21.79 15.53
C LEU A 143 1.46 20.88 15.11
N ALA A 144 0.79 20.27 16.09
CA ALA A 144 -0.41 19.48 15.85
C ALA A 144 -1.40 20.30 15.01
N THR A 145 -1.91 19.69 13.94
CA THR A 145 -2.80 20.27 12.93
C THR A 145 -3.82 21.26 13.51
N GLY A 146 -3.65 22.55 13.24
CA GLY A 146 -4.63 23.58 13.65
C GLY A 146 -4.13 25.01 13.72
N SER A 147 -2.83 25.28 13.82
CA SER A 147 -2.33 26.65 13.88
C SER A 147 -1.79 27.08 12.50
N THR A 148 -2.47 28.05 11.88
CA THR A 148 -2.08 28.73 10.64
C THR A 148 -1.05 29.83 10.90
N ASP A 149 -0.07 29.60 11.75
CA ASP A 149 1.04 30.55 11.91
C ASP A 149 2.07 30.37 10.79
N GLU A 150 1.84 31.05 9.68
CA GLU A 150 2.73 31.11 8.52
C GLU A 150 4.11 31.71 8.82
N THR A 151 4.30 32.35 9.94
CA THR A 151 5.57 33.02 10.30
C THR A 151 6.66 32.06 10.79
N SER A 152 6.32 30.84 11.20
CA SER A 152 7.28 29.78 11.56
C SER A 152 7.65 28.84 10.40
N ALA A 153 7.01 29.02 9.24
CA ALA A 153 7.05 28.03 8.15
C ALA A 153 8.39 28.01 7.38
N ASP A 154 9.13 29.10 7.36
CA ASP A 154 10.32 29.20 6.49
C ASP A 154 11.54 28.52 7.12
N GLY A 155 11.78 28.69 8.42
CA GLY A 155 12.84 27.95 9.13
C GLY A 155 12.54 26.45 9.27
N ALA A 156 11.27 26.09 9.44
CA ALA A 156 10.83 24.69 9.54
C ALA A 156 11.01 23.91 8.23
N ARG A 157 11.06 24.56 7.07
CA ARG A 157 11.22 23.92 5.75
C ARG A 157 12.66 23.49 5.43
N THR A 158 13.63 23.93 6.19
CA THR A 158 15.07 23.69 5.93
C THR A 158 15.65 22.55 6.76
N THR A 159 15.01 22.17 7.87
CA THR A 159 15.55 21.13 8.76
C THR A 159 15.48 19.73 8.11
N PRO A 160 16.55 18.93 8.22
CA PRO A 160 16.63 17.61 7.56
C PRO A 160 15.75 16.52 8.19
N LEU A 161 15.40 16.67 9.46
CA LEU A 161 14.65 15.72 10.25
C LEU A 161 13.33 16.31 10.74
N VAL A 162 12.35 15.44 11.00
CA VAL A 162 11.04 15.82 11.55
C VAL A 162 10.67 14.81 12.64
N LEU A 163 10.38 15.29 13.85
CA LEU A 163 9.88 14.48 14.95
C LEU A 163 8.37 14.72 15.14
N VAL A 164 7.59 13.66 14.99
CA VAL A 164 6.15 13.67 15.25
C VAL A 164 5.85 12.67 16.36
N GLN A 165 5.48 13.17 17.53
CA GLN A 165 5.33 12.35 18.73
C GLN A 165 6.62 11.56 19.02
N GLN A 166 6.62 10.25 18.81
CA GLN A 166 7.78 9.38 19.03
C GLN A 166 8.42 8.87 17.72
N ARG A 167 7.96 9.36 16.56
CA ARG A 167 8.44 8.95 15.25
C ARG A 167 9.34 9.99 14.64
N LEU A 168 10.57 9.61 14.34
CA LEU A 168 11.54 10.45 13.63
C LEU A 168 11.56 10.08 12.15
N TYR A 169 11.43 11.08 11.32
CA TYR A 169 11.45 10.99 9.85
C TYR A 169 12.63 11.75 9.27
N LEU A 170 13.17 11.29 8.14
CA LEU A 170 13.80 12.23 7.23
C LEU A 170 12.72 13.13 6.62
N ARG A 171 12.96 14.44 6.57
CA ARG A 171 11.97 15.44 6.12
C ARG A 171 11.29 15.06 4.81
N ARG A 172 12.05 14.57 3.83
CA ARG A 172 11.52 14.22 2.52
C ARG A 172 10.41 13.16 2.63
N PHE A 173 10.59 12.12 3.45
CA PHE A 173 9.60 11.06 3.60
C PHE A 173 8.38 11.51 4.41
N TRP A 174 8.59 12.34 5.43
CA TRP A 174 7.49 12.98 6.14
C TRP A 174 6.65 13.84 5.18
N GLN A 175 7.28 14.63 4.31
CA GLN A 175 6.58 15.45 3.32
C GLN A 175 5.77 14.58 2.35
N TYR A 176 6.36 13.49 1.84
CA TYR A 176 5.63 12.56 0.97
C TYR A 176 4.42 11.94 1.65
N GLU A 177 4.53 11.58 2.94
CA GLU A 177 3.41 11.07 3.72
C GLU A 177 2.29 12.10 3.84
N GLN A 178 2.64 13.37 4.14
CA GLN A 178 1.67 14.46 4.22
C GLN A 178 1.00 14.72 2.86
N ASP A 179 1.75 14.74 1.78
CA ASP A 179 1.24 14.99 0.43
C ASP A 179 0.26 13.88 0.01
N VAL A 180 0.58 12.63 0.29
CA VAL A 180 -0.30 11.48 0.02
C VAL A 180 -1.56 11.54 0.89
N GLN A 181 -1.41 11.76 2.19
CA GLN A 181 -2.54 11.89 3.11
C GLN A 181 -3.49 13.02 2.69
N GLN A 182 -2.93 14.19 2.41
CA GLN A 182 -3.72 15.34 1.96
C GLN A 182 -4.41 15.08 0.62
N GLY A 183 -3.69 14.48 -0.35
CA GLY A 183 -4.24 14.15 -1.65
C GLY A 183 -5.40 13.15 -1.59
N ILE A 184 -5.30 12.13 -0.73
CA ILE A 184 -6.38 11.17 -0.48
C ILE A 184 -7.55 11.87 0.21
N ARG A 185 -7.28 12.59 1.31
CA ARG A 185 -8.31 13.29 2.09
C ARG A 185 -9.13 14.25 1.24
N GLN A 186 -8.46 15.07 0.41
CA GLN A 186 -9.14 15.99 -0.50
C GLN A 186 -10.13 15.26 -1.41
N ARG A 187 -9.74 14.13 -2.00
CA ARG A 187 -10.60 13.33 -2.90
C ARG A 187 -11.75 12.64 -2.18
N LEU A 188 -11.54 12.22 -0.95
CA LEU A 188 -12.59 11.60 -0.12
C LEU A 188 -13.63 12.63 0.35
N MET A 189 -13.22 13.88 0.60
CA MET A 189 -14.09 14.95 1.08
C MET A 189 -14.87 15.67 -0.03
N LEU A 190 -14.53 15.44 -1.30
CA LEU A 190 -15.34 15.98 -2.41
C LEU A 190 -16.77 15.43 -2.36
N PRO A 191 -17.77 16.22 -2.79
CA PRO A 191 -19.15 15.76 -2.84
C PRO A 191 -19.28 14.42 -3.56
N GLY A 192 -20.12 13.55 -3.02
CA GLY A 192 -20.47 12.28 -3.64
C GLY A 192 -21.40 12.48 -4.85
N LEU A 193 -22.08 11.42 -5.24
CA LEU A 193 -23.04 11.44 -6.33
C LEU A 193 -24.32 12.15 -5.89
N SER A 194 -24.98 12.84 -6.82
CA SER A 194 -26.35 13.36 -6.64
C SER A 194 -27.36 12.20 -6.71
N GLU A 195 -28.59 12.43 -6.28
CA GLU A 195 -29.66 11.41 -6.34
C GLU A 195 -29.90 10.90 -7.77
N GLU A 196 -29.84 11.78 -8.76
CA GLU A 196 -29.93 11.39 -10.16
C GLU A 196 -28.76 10.52 -10.61
N GLU A 197 -27.56 10.86 -10.19
CA GLU A 197 -26.36 10.06 -10.49
C GLU A 197 -26.40 8.70 -9.78
N GLU A 198 -26.93 8.64 -8.56
CA GLU A 198 -27.16 7.38 -7.83
C GLU A 198 -28.18 6.48 -8.56
N HIS A 199 -29.26 7.07 -9.07
CA HIS A 199 -30.25 6.30 -9.85
C HIS A 199 -29.64 5.73 -11.13
N ARG A 200 -28.90 6.56 -11.88
CA ARG A 200 -28.16 6.12 -13.08
C ARG A 200 -27.09 5.06 -12.74
N LEU A 201 -26.43 5.22 -11.61
CA LEU A 201 -25.47 4.22 -11.11
C LEU A 201 -26.13 2.87 -10.86
N GLN A 202 -27.30 2.87 -10.22
CA GLN A 202 -28.09 1.67 -9.99
C GLN A 202 -28.50 0.97 -11.31
N GLU A 203 -28.99 1.72 -12.28
CA GLU A 203 -29.34 1.21 -13.61
C GLU A 203 -28.13 0.56 -14.30
N ALA A 204 -26.99 1.28 -14.32
CA ALA A 204 -25.77 0.82 -14.95
C ALA A 204 -25.19 -0.42 -14.26
N LEU A 205 -25.29 -0.52 -12.92
CA LEU A 205 -24.90 -1.72 -12.18
C LEU A 205 -25.77 -2.93 -12.54
N VAL A 206 -27.08 -2.74 -12.74
CA VAL A 206 -27.97 -3.82 -13.18
C VAL A 206 -27.60 -4.34 -14.57
N VAL A 207 -27.22 -3.46 -15.48
CA VAL A 207 -26.81 -3.86 -16.83
C VAL A 207 -25.45 -4.57 -16.81
N LEU A 208 -24.46 -4.01 -16.08
CA LEU A 208 -23.08 -4.52 -16.11
C LEU A 208 -22.88 -5.80 -15.29
N PHE A 209 -23.72 -6.04 -14.28
CA PHE A 209 -23.59 -7.20 -13.37
C PHE A 209 -24.81 -8.15 -13.39
N GLY A 210 -25.87 -7.78 -14.11
CA GLY A 210 -27.15 -8.52 -14.09
C GLY A 210 -28.02 -8.11 -12.89
N ARG A 211 -29.25 -8.68 -12.84
CA ARG A 211 -30.13 -8.48 -11.69
C ARG A 211 -29.62 -9.26 -10.48
N PRO A 212 -29.69 -8.71 -9.27
CA PRO A 212 -29.34 -9.44 -8.04
C PRO A 212 -30.11 -10.77 -7.96
N GLY A 213 -29.43 -11.85 -7.64
CA GLY A 213 -30.01 -13.18 -7.51
C GLY A 213 -30.11 -14.03 -8.79
N ARG A 214 -30.01 -13.48 -10.01
CA ARG A 214 -30.12 -14.24 -11.26
C ARG A 214 -28.80 -14.86 -11.73
N ALA A 215 -27.68 -14.21 -11.50
CA ALA A 215 -26.34 -14.75 -11.81
C ALA A 215 -25.98 -16.02 -11.01
N ARG A 216 -26.79 -16.38 -10.01
CA ARG A 216 -26.67 -17.59 -9.18
C ARG A 216 -27.27 -18.82 -9.83
N ALA A 217 -28.38 -18.68 -10.57
CA ALA A 217 -29.05 -19.80 -11.22
C ALA A 217 -28.19 -20.33 -12.39
N ASP A 218 -27.54 -19.43 -13.14
CA ASP A 218 -26.75 -19.80 -14.32
C ASP A 218 -25.40 -20.47 -13.95
N ASN A 219 -24.76 -20.03 -12.85
CA ASN A 219 -23.53 -20.67 -12.35
C ASN A 219 -23.81 -22.01 -11.63
N ALA A 220 -24.92 -22.14 -10.95
CA ALA A 220 -25.33 -23.43 -10.34
C ALA A 220 -25.72 -24.47 -11.39
N ALA A 221 -26.35 -24.04 -12.49
CA ALA A 221 -26.70 -24.91 -13.60
C ALA A 221 -25.46 -25.38 -14.40
N ASN A 222 -24.45 -24.54 -14.56
CA ASN A 222 -23.19 -24.88 -15.26
C ASN A 222 -22.25 -25.76 -14.43
N THR A 223 -22.28 -25.68 -13.08
CA THR A 223 -21.48 -26.58 -12.22
C THR A 223 -22.11 -27.95 -12.08
N SER A 224 -23.44 -28.08 -12.14
CA SER A 224 -24.11 -29.40 -12.11
C SER A 224 -23.91 -30.22 -13.40
N SER A 225 -23.76 -29.56 -14.57
CA SER A 225 -23.52 -30.26 -15.84
C SER A 225 -22.08 -30.75 -16.04
N LEU A 226 -21.10 -30.25 -15.25
CA LEU A 226 -19.69 -30.68 -15.28
C LEU A 226 -19.37 -31.73 -14.21
N ALA A 227 -20.20 -31.89 -13.19
CA ALA A 227 -20.00 -32.86 -12.13
C ALA A 227 -20.40 -34.31 -12.57
N ASP A 228 -21.24 -34.44 -13.59
CA ASP A 228 -21.67 -35.75 -14.09
C ASP A 228 -20.66 -36.44 -15.03
N VAL A 229 -19.55 -35.77 -15.39
CA VAL A 229 -18.54 -36.32 -16.33
C VAL A 229 -17.24 -36.76 -15.64
N ALA A 230 -17.00 -36.37 -14.37
CA ALA A 230 -15.77 -36.72 -13.66
C ALA A 230 -16.09 -37.42 -12.34
N GLY A 231 -16.24 -38.75 -12.39
CA GLY A 231 -16.30 -39.61 -11.21
C GLY A 231 -14.96 -39.68 -10.50
N MET A 232 -14.61 -38.69 -9.70
CA MET A 232 -13.46 -38.70 -8.78
C MET A 232 -13.87 -38.16 -7.42
N GLN A 233 -13.66 -39.00 -6.42
CA GLN A 233 -13.89 -38.72 -5.01
C GLN A 233 -13.05 -37.54 -4.54
N ALA A 234 -13.72 -36.44 -4.10
CA ALA A 234 -13.09 -35.33 -3.44
C ALA A 234 -13.04 -35.55 -1.94
N GLU A 235 -11.84 -35.63 -1.36
CA GLU A 235 -11.63 -35.59 0.08
C GLU A 235 -12.12 -34.26 0.65
N LYS A 236 -12.91 -34.37 1.70
CA LYS A 236 -13.43 -33.20 2.46
C LYS A 236 -12.31 -32.47 3.16
N ALA A 237 -11.99 -31.27 2.70
CA ALA A 237 -11.31 -30.27 3.53
C ALA A 237 -12.33 -29.75 4.56
N VAL A 238 -12.03 -29.98 5.84
CA VAL A 238 -12.79 -29.48 6.98
C VAL A 238 -12.44 -28.00 7.16
N GLY A 239 -13.40 -27.11 6.89
CA GLY A 239 -13.32 -25.68 7.08
C GLY A 239 -14.72 -25.09 7.11
N ASP A 240 -15.19 -24.84 8.32
CA ASP A 240 -16.30 -23.97 8.74
C ASP A 240 -17.61 -24.05 7.93
N ALA A 241 -18.42 -25.04 8.25
CA ALA A 241 -19.77 -25.28 7.71
C ALA A 241 -20.83 -24.80 8.71
N THR A 242 -21.02 -23.48 8.85
CA THR A 242 -22.21 -22.88 9.48
C THR A 242 -22.63 -21.59 8.77
N ALA A 243 -22.78 -21.64 7.43
CA ALA A 243 -23.48 -20.60 6.70
C ALA A 243 -24.56 -21.26 5.89
N GLU A 244 -25.82 -20.93 6.17
CA GLU A 244 -26.98 -21.23 5.32
C GLU A 244 -26.66 -20.94 3.84
N PRO A 245 -27.21 -21.66 2.86
CA PRO A 245 -27.02 -21.40 1.43
C PRO A 245 -27.79 -20.14 0.99
N GLY A 246 -27.67 -19.05 1.78
CA GLY A 246 -28.32 -17.76 1.60
C GLY A 246 -27.33 -16.71 1.15
N CYS A 247 -27.58 -16.21 -0.04
CA CYS A 247 -27.23 -14.88 -0.51
C CYS A 247 -25.78 -14.38 -0.30
N ARG A 248 -24.79 -14.97 -0.98
CA ARG A 248 -23.44 -14.37 -1.03
C ARG A 248 -23.47 -13.09 -1.84
N ALA A 249 -23.07 -11.95 -1.24
CA ALA A 249 -22.99 -10.65 -1.87
C ALA A 249 -22.02 -10.65 -3.08
N ASP A 250 -22.37 -9.94 -4.15
CA ASP A 250 -21.45 -9.69 -5.28
C ASP A 250 -20.47 -8.57 -4.93
N TRP A 251 -19.29 -8.98 -4.41
CA TRP A 251 -18.25 -8.05 -4.02
C TRP A 251 -17.63 -7.27 -5.18
N GLN A 252 -17.73 -7.74 -6.44
CA GLN A 252 -17.31 -6.97 -7.60
C GLN A 252 -18.26 -5.79 -7.83
N ARG A 253 -19.57 -6.03 -7.69
CA ARG A 253 -20.61 -5.02 -7.80
C ARG A 253 -20.49 -3.97 -6.67
N ILE A 254 -20.33 -4.42 -5.42
CA ILE A 254 -20.12 -3.56 -4.26
C ILE A 254 -18.88 -2.69 -4.44
N ALA A 255 -17.74 -3.29 -4.83
CA ALA A 255 -16.49 -2.55 -5.04
C ALA A 255 -16.61 -1.50 -6.14
N CYS A 256 -17.33 -1.79 -7.24
CA CYS A 256 -17.61 -0.81 -8.28
C CYS A 256 -18.49 0.35 -7.76
N ALA A 257 -19.51 0.06 -6.98
CA ALA A 257 -20.37 1.07 -6.39
C ALA A 257 -19.59 2.01 -5.45
N LEU A 258 -18.80 1.43 -4.51
CA LEU A 258 -17.98 2.18 -3.57
C LEU A 258 -16.94 3.06 -4.30
N ALA A 259 -16.26 2.51 -5.31
CA ALA A 259 -15.26 3.24 -6.09
C ALA A 259 -15.89 4.34 -6.98
N ALA A 260 -17.17 4.20 -7.39
CA ALA A 260 -17.91 5.24 -8.10
C ALA A 260 -18.42 6.35 -7.18
N ARG A 261 -18.68 6.05 -5.90
CA ARG A 261 -19.27 7.00 -4.92
C ARG A 261 -18.36 8.20 -4.63
N ARG A 262 -17.04 7.97 -4.53
CA ARG A 262 -16.05 8.99 -4.15
C ARG A 262 -14.98 9.18 -5.24
N ARG A 263 -14.17 10.23 -5.11
CA ARG A 263 -13.06 10.51 -6.05
C ARG A 263 -11.78 9.73 -5.72
N PHE A 264 -11.73 9.02 -4.61
CA PHE A 264 -10.72 8.04 -4.26
C PHE A 264 -11.40 6.70 -4.03
N GLY A 265 -10.89 5.64 -4.67
CA GLY A 265 -11.39 4.28 -4.50
C GLY A 265 -10.23 3.29 -4.45
N LEU A 266 -10.39 2.25 -3.64
CA LEU A 266 -9.41 1.21 -3.48
C LEU A 266 -10.09 -0.14 -3.62
N ILE A 267 -9.59 -0.99 -4.54
CA ILE A 267 -10.11 -2.34 -4.77
C ILE A 267 -8.98 -3.33 -4.51
N THR A 268 -9.12 -4.09 -3.44
CA THR A 268 -8.15 -5.11 -3.05
C THR A 268 -8.74 -6.51 -3.19
N GLY A 269 -7.87 -7.51 -3.33
CA GLY A 269 -8.28 -8.91 -3.40
C GLY A 269 -7.15 -9.80 -3.89
N GLY A 270 -7.20 -11.06 -3.53
CA GLY A 270 -6.21 -12.05 -3.92
C GLY A 270 -6.14 -12.33 -5.43
N PRO A 271 -5.22 -13.19 -5.87
CA PRO A 271 -5.15 -13.60 -7.26
C PRO A 271 -6.43 -14.37 -7.65
N GLY A 272 -6.95 -14.10 -8.86
CA GLY A 272 -8.14 -14.79 -9.36
C GLY A 272 -9.49 -14.26 -8.86
N THR A 273 -9.53 -13.20 -8.06
CA THR A 273 -10.81 -12.60 -7.56
C THR A 273 -11.53 -11.74 -8.60
N GLY A 274 -10.95 -11.59 -9.81
CA GLY A 274 -11.59 -10.83 -10.88
C GLY A 274 -11.31 -9.33 -10.85
N LYS A 275 -10.21 -8.85 -10.25
CA LYS A 275 -9.82 -7.43 -10.20
C LYS A 275 -9.92 -6.75 -11.57
N THR A 276 -9.33 -7.32 -12.62
CA THR A 276 -9.35 -6.75 -13.98
C THR A 276 -10.77 -6.63 -14.53
N THR A 277 -11.61 -7.66 -14.35
CA THR A 277 -13.02 -7.63 -14.77
C THR A 277 -13.79 -6.54 -14.03
N THR A 278 -13.59 -6.43 -12.73
CA THR A 278 -14.20 -5.40 -11.87
C THR A 278 -13.86 -4.00 -12.37
N VAL A 279 -12.57 -3.76 -12.67
CA VAL A 279 -12.09 -2.45 -13.18
C VAL A 279 -12.71 -2.10 -14.51
N ILE A 280 -12.76 -3.03 -15.46
CA ILE A 280 -13.35 -2.74 -16.78
C ILE A 280 -14.82 -2.38 -16.68
N ARG A 281 -15.57 -3.10 -15.82
CA ARG A 281 -16.96 -2.75 -15.52
C ARG A 281 -17.07 -1.38 -14.85
N LEU A 282 -16.16 -1.06 -13.92
CA LEU A 282 -16.10 0.27 -13.29
C LEU A 282 -15.79 1.37 -14.29
N LEU A 283 -14.87 1.14 -15.24
CA LEU A 283 -14.58 2.13 -16.30
C LEU A 283 -15.78 2.37 -17.21
N ALA A 284 -16.48 1.30 -17.61
CA ALA A 284 -17.73 1.42 -18.39
C ALA A 284 -18.79 2.19 -17.63
N LEU A 285 -18.94 1.90 -16.33
CA LEU A 285 -19.85 2.58 -15.42
C LEU A 285 -19.54 4.07 -15.34
N LEU A 286 -18.27 4.45 -15.12
CA LEU A 286 -17.85 5.85 -15.02
C LEU A 286 -18.07 6.62 -16.34
N GLN A 287 -17.79 5.99 -17.50
CA GLN A 287 -18.05 6.59 -18.80
C GLN A 287 -19.55 6.79 -19.04
N TRP A 288 -20.37 5.81 -18.63
CA TRP A 288 -21.83 5.93 -18.73
C TRP A 288 -22.37 7.09 -17.90
N LEU A 289 -21.96 7.17 -16.61
CA LEU A 289 -22.38 8.26 -15.73
C LEU A 289 -21.97 9.64 -16.27
N ALA A 290 -20.75 9.76 -16.79
CA ALA A 290 -20.25 11.02 -17.33
C ALA A 290 -21.00 11.43 -18.60
N LEU A 291 -21.23 10.49 -19.51
CA LEU A 291 -21.98 10.73 -20.73
C LEU A 291 -23.41 11.17 -20.43
N ALA A 292 -24.10 10.48 -19.51
CA ALA A 292 -25.47 10.77 -19.12
C ALA A 292 -25.61 12.09 -18.32
N GLY A 293 -24.59 12.47 -17.54
CA GLY A 293 -24.61 13.68 -16.72
C GLY A 293 -24.05 14.93 -17.42
N GLN A 294 -22.89 14.77 -18.08
CA GLN A 294 -22.13 15.89 -18.65
C GLN A 294 -22.12 15.90 -20.19
N GLY A 295 -22.65 14.87 -20.85
CA GLY A 295 -22.60 14.71 -22.29
C GLY A 295 -21.22 14.51 -22.87
N GLN A 296 -20.20 14.22 -22.03
CA GLN A 296 -18.80 14.07 -22.43
C GLN A 296 -18.19 12.84 -21.79
N PHE A 297 -17.26 12.22 -22.52
CA PHE A 297 -16.47 11.12 -21.97
C PHE A 297 -15.33 11.61 -21.08
N LEU A 298 -15.02 10.82 -20.05
CA LEU A 298 -13.88 11.06 -19.17
C LEU A 298 -12.57 10.68 -19.85
N ARG A 299 -11.53 11.46 -19.63
CA ARG A 299 -10.16 11.15 -20.02
C ARG A 299 -9.58 10.21 -18.98
N ILE A 300 -9.47 8.93 -19.30
CA ILE A 300 -9.04 7.87 -18.41
C ILE A 300 -7.60 7.49 -18.71
N GLY A 301 -6.76 7.46 -17.67
CA GLY A 301 -5.41 6.90 -17.70
C GLY A 301 -5.37 5.54 -16.99
N LEU A 302 -4.67 4.57 -17.61
CA LEU A 302 -4.39 3.27 -17.02
C LEU A 302 -2.89 3.13 -16.83
N ALA A 303 -2.47 2.80 -15.61
CA ALA A 303 -1.06 2.69 -15.28
C ALA A 303 -0.75 1.47 -14.41
N ALA A 304 0.52 1.06 -14.41
CA ALA A 304 1.06 0.07 -13.50
C ALA A 304 2.49 0.46 -13.10
N PRO A 305 3.02 0.00 -11.96
CA PRO A 305 4.39 0.33 -11.53
C PRO A 305 5.47 -0.16 -12.49
N THR A 306 5.30 -1.36 -13.06
CA THR A 306 6.31 -2.01 -13.91
C THR A 306 5.81 -2.23 -15.34
N GLY A 307 6.76 -2.33 -16.29
CA GLY A 307 6.45 -2.64 -17.70
C GLY A 307 5.78 -4.00 -17.89
N LYS A 308 6.17 -5.00 -17.09
CA LYS A 308 5.56 -6.35 -17.13
C LYS A 308 4.11 -6.31 -16.67
N ALA A 309 3.82 -5.59 -15.60
CA ALA A 309 2.46 -5.40 -15.08
C ALA A 309 1.60 -4.64 -16.10
N ALA A 310 2.11 -3.55 -16.67
CA ALA A 310 1.42 -2.77 -17.70
C ALA A 310 1.08 -3.61 -18.94
N ALA A 311 2.01 -4.42 -19.44
CA ALA A 311 1.78 -5.30 -20.59
C ALA A 311 0.71 -6.37 -20.28
N ARG A 312 0.79 -7.02 -19.09
CA ARG A 312 -0.19 -8.03 -18.65
C ARG A 312 -1.58 -7.43 -18.51
N LEU A 313 -1.70 -6.26 -17.91
CA LEU A 313 -2.96 -5.56 -17.77
C LEU A 313 -3.54 -5.19 -19.14
N GLY A 314 -2.73 -4.66 -20.05
CA GLY A 314 -3.15 -4.29 -21.42
C GLY A 314 -3.76 -5.46 -22.20
N CYS A 315 -3.12 -6.63 -22.16
CA CYS A 315 -3.67 -7.85 -22.76
C CYS A 315 -5.00 -8.26 -22.15
N SER A 316 -5.11 -8.22 -20.82
CA SER A 316 -6.33 -8.62 -20.10
C SER A 316 -7.48 -7.65 -20.33
N ILE A 317 -7.20 -6.35 -20.39
CA ILE A 317 -8.18 -5.28 -20.62
C ILE A 317 -8.84 -5.42 -21.98
N SER A 318 -8.06 -5.59 -23.05
CA SER A 318 -8.60 -5.63 -24.42
C SER A 318 -9.66 -6.73 -24.57
N SER A 319 -9.38 -7.93 -24.07
CA SER A 319 -10.35 -9.03 -24.12
C SER A 319 -11.56 -8.82 -23.18
N ALA A 320 -11.39 -8.12 -22.06
CA ALA A 320 -12.47 -7.86 -21.13
C ALA A 320 -13.42 -6.75 -21.63
N ILE A 321 -12.89 -5.72 -22.32
CA ILE A 321 -13.71 -4.66 -22.95
C ILE A 321 -14.67 -5.27 -23.98
N ASP A 322 -14.19 -6.20 -24.81
CA ASP A 322 -15.01 -6.82 -25.87
C ASP A 322 -16.18 -7.66 -25.30
N ARG A 323 -16.06 -8.12 -24.05
CA ARG A 323 -17.08 -8.91 -23.35
C ARG A 323 -18.06 -8.08 -22.51
N LEU A 324 -17.94 -6.74 -22.50
CA LEU A 324 -18.87 -5.89 -21.74
C LEU A 324 -20.30 -6.03 -22.31
N PRO A 325 -21.30 -6.21 -21.43
CA PRO A 325 -22.71 -6.37 -21.86
C PRO A 325 -23.34 -4.98 -22.15
N LEU A 326 -22.85 -4.32 -23.20
CA LEU A 326 -23.29 -2.97 -23.61
C LEU A 326 -24.07 -2.96 -24.92
N GLN A 327 -24.50 -4.14 -25.45
CA GLN A 327 -25.15 -4.27 -26.75
C GLN A 327 -26.49 -3.52 -26.80
N ASP A 328 -27.27 -3.62 -25.71
CA ASP A 328 -28.61 -3.03 -25.61
C ASP A 328 -28.60 -1.66 -24.91
N VAL A 329 -27.40 -1.09 -24.64
CA VAL A 329 -27.26 0.21 -23.98
C VAL A 329 -27.20 1.32 -25.01
N PRO A 330 -27.99 2.39 -24.86
CA PRO A 330 -27.83 3.58 -25.71
C PRO A 330 -26.39 4.08 -25.67
N GLN A 331 -25.79 4.23 -26.87
CA GLN A 331 -24.39 4.60 -27.03
C GLN A 331 -23.38 3.62 -26.41
N GLY A 332 -23.74 2.35 -26.18
CA GLY A 332 -22.88 1.33 -25.58
C GLY A 332 -21.57 1.11 -26.34
N GLU A 333 -21.58 1.16 -27.70
CA GLU A 333 -20.37 1.10 -28.49
C GLU A 333 -19.47 2.34 -28.31
N ALA A 334 -20.04 3.52 -28.16
CA ALA A 334 -19.29 4.74 -27.87
C ALA A 334 -18.64 4.67 -26.47
N ILE A 335 -19.39 4.17 -25.47
CA ILE A 335 -18.85 3.91 -24.12
C ILE A 335 -17.69 2.91 -24.20
N ARG A 336 -17.85 1.81 -24.93
CA ARG A 336 -16.79 0.78 -25.13
C ARG A 336 -15.56 1.38 -25.79
N ALA A 337 -15.72 2.21 -26.82
CA ALA A 337 -14.63 2.87 -27.53
C ALA A 337 -13.90 3.91 -26.69
N ALA A 338 -14.58 4.53 -25.73
CA ALA A 338 -14.00 5.53 -24.82
C ALA A 338 -13.17 4.93 -23.66
N ILE A 339 -13.17 3.59 -23.49
CA ILE A 339 -12.31 2.93 -22.50
C ILE A 339 -10.93 2.72 -23.13
N PRO A 340 -9.85 3.23 -22.50
CA PRO A 340 -8.49 3.08 -23.05
C PRO A 340 -8.04 1.62 -23.04
N ARG A 341 -7.44 1.16 -24.14
CA ARG A 341 -6.83 -0.18 -24.26
C ARG A 341 -5.34 -0.16 -23.94
N SER A 342 -4.73 1.01 -23.95
CA SER A 342 -3.30 1.17 -23.68
C SER A 342 -3.03 1.41 -22.19
N VAL A 343 -2.07 0.67 -21.65
CA VAL A 343 -1.60 0.80 -20.29
C VAL A 343 -0.17 1.30 -20.31
N SER A 344 0.15 2.26 -19.46
CA SER A 344 1.47 2.87 -19.35
C SER A 344 2.13 2.49 -18.01
N THR A 345 3.45 2.59 -17.90
CA THR A 345 4.08 2.61 -16.58
C THR A 345 3.89 3.97 -15.94
N LEU A 346 3.87 4.03 -14.58
CA LEU A 346 3.79 5.30 -13.85
C LEU A 346 4.89 6.27 -14.27
N HIS A 347 6.14 5.82 -14.38
CA HIS A 347 7.25 6.62 -14.85
C HIS A 347 7.01 7.24 -16.23
N ARG A 348 6.49 6.46 -17.17
CA ARG A 348 6.17 6.95 -18.51
C ARG A 348 4.99 7.92 -18.49
N LEU A 349 3.96 7.64 -17.69
CA LEU A 349 2.79 8.49 -17.54
C LEU A 349 3.16 9.87 -16.98
N LEU A 350 3.97 9.89 -15.91
CA LEU A 350 4.46 11.11 -15.28
C LEU A 350 5.49 11.84 -16.14
N GLY A 351 6.08 11.17 -17.14
CA GLY A 351 7.09 11.74 -18.02
C GLY A 351 8.45 11.86 -17.34
N SER A 352 9.06 10.72 -17.01
CA SER A 352 10.41 10.62 -16.45
C SER A 352 11.43 11.34 -17.34
N ARG A 353 12.34 12.11 -16.73
CA ARG A 353 13.41 12.86 -17.40
C ARG A 353 14.77 12.24 -17.05
N PRO A 354 15.62 11.94 -18.04
CA PRO A 354 16.96 11.43 -17.78
C PRO A 354 17.78 12.39 -16.89
N GLY A 355 18.51 11.84 -15.93
CA GLY A 355 19.43 12.60 -15.07
C GLY A 355 18.78 13.43 -13.97
N THR A 356 17.47 13.36 -13.79
CA THR A 356 16.75 14.05 -12.72
C THR A 356 15.73 13.14 -12.04
N ARG A 357 15.37 13.48 -10.79
CA ARG A 357 14.24 12.83 -10.08
C ARG A 357 12.89 13.51 -10.37
N HIS A 358 12.88 14.60 -11.16
CA HIS A 358 11.68 15.35 -11.46
C HIS A 358 10.98 14.78 -12.68
N PHE A 359 9.68 14.68 -12.58
CA PHE A 359 8.82 14.29 -13.69
C PHE A 359 8.39 15.51 -14.53
N ARG A 360 7.86 15.26 -15.72
CA ARG A 360 7.29 16.29 -16.59
C ARG A 360 5.97 16.81 -16.02
N HIS A 361 5.17 15.89 -15.47
CA HIS A 361 3.89 16.20 -14.85
C HIS A 361 4.06 16.33 -13.35
N ASP A 362 3.61 17.45 -12.83
CA ASP A 362 3.65 17.87 -11.43
C ASP A 362 2.47 18.81 -11.14
N ALA A 363 2.44 19.48 -9.98
CA ALA A 363 1.39 20.43 -9.60
C ALA A 363 1.27 21.63 -10.55
N ARG A 364 2.36 22.03 -11.24
CA ARG A 364 2.38 23.14 -12.21
C ARG A 364 1.98 22.71 -13.61
N ASN A 365 2.15 21.44 -13.93
CA ASN A 365 1.81 20.84 -15.22
C ASN A 365 1.07 19.52 -14.99
N PRO A 366 -0.18 19.54 -14.51
CA PRO A 366 -0.89 18.34 -14.15
C PRO A 366 -1.22 17.45 -15.35
N LEU A 367 -1.46 16.19 -15.07
CA LEU A 367 -1.94 15.22 -16.05
C LEU A 367 -3.31 15.63 -16.58
N PRO A 368 -3.53 15.59 -17.91
CA PRO A 368 -4.82 15.92 -18.48
C PRO A 368 -5.82 14.77 -18.35
N LEU A 369 -6.03 14.28 -17.13
CA LEU A 369 -6.85 13.12 -16.82
C LEU A 369 -7.99 13.50 -15.86
N ASP A 370 -9.14 12.85 -16.05
CA ASP A 370 -10.29 12.93 -15.17
C ASP A 370 -10.36 11.69 -14.25
N VAL A 371 -9.78 10.56 -14.70
CA VAL A 371 -9.65 9.32 -13.92
C VAL A 371 -8.27 8.71 -14.15
N LEU A 372 -7.62 8.32 -13.09
CA LEU A 372 -6.40 7.49 -13.11
C LEU A 372 -6.66 6.19 -12.38
N VAL A 373 -6.41 5.08 -13.05
CA VAL A 373 -6.44 3.74 -12.46
C VAL A 373 -5.03 3.19 -12.42
N ILE A 374 -4.62 2.72 -11.26
CA ILE A 374 -3.30 2.11 -11.06
C ILE A 374 -3.48 0.67 -10.60
N ASP A 375 -3.01 -0.28 -11.40
CA ASP A 375 -2.99 -1.71 -11.05
C ASP A 375 -1.65 -2.10 -10.42
N GLU A 376 -1.64 -3.20 -9.68
CA GLU A 376 -0.51 -3.70 -8.87
C GLU A 376 0.04 -2.61 -7.92
N ALA A 377 -0.87 -1.86 -7.28
CA ALA A 377 -0.52 -0.74 -6.40
C ALA A 377 0.26 -1.16 -5.14
N SER A 378 0.32 -2.45 -4.81
CA SER A 378 1.19 -2.99 -3.74
C SER A 378 2.69 -2.76 -4.00
N MET A 379 3.08 -2.55 -5.26
CA MET A 379 4.45 -2.27 -5.66
C MET A 379 4.79 -0.77 -5.71
N ILE A 380 3.88 0.11 -5.33
CA ILE A 380 4.11 1.56 -5.32
C ILE A 380 4.66 1.97 -3.96
N ASP A 381 5.79 2.66 -3.98
CA ASP A 381 6.39 3.28 -2.81
C ASP A 381 5.77 4.65 -2.49
N LEU A 382 6.11 5.19 -1.33
CA LEU A 382 5.60 6.48 -0.86
C LEU A 382 6.02 7.65 -1.76
N GLU A 383 7.26 7.64 -2.28
CA GLU A 383 7.77 8.69 -3.18
C GLU A 383 6.96 8.74 -4.48
N MET A 384 6.76 7.58 -5.14
CA MET A 384 6.00 7.50 -6.37
C MET A 384 4.54 7.90 -6.18
N MET A 385 3.93 7.50 -5.06
CA MET A 385 2.55 7.89 -4.76
C MET A 385 2.44 9.41 -4.53
N ALA A 386 3.37 10.04 -3.83
CA ALA A 386 3.41 11.49 -3.66
C ALA A 386 3.53 12.20 -5.03
N GLN A 387 4.38 11.69 -5.94
CA GLN A 387 4.49 12.24 -7.30
C GLN A 387 3.19 12.10 -8.10
N VAL A 388 2.48 10.97 -7.95
CA VAL A 388 1.14 10.79 -8.54
C VAL A 388 0.16 11.81 -7.98
N MET A 389 0.15 12.04 -6.65
CA MET A 389 -0.74 13.02 -6.02
C MET A 389 -0.49 14.43 -6.51
N HIS A 390 0.78 14.82 -6.72
CA HIS A 390 1.15 16.14 -7.25
C HIS A 390 0.78 16.31 -8.73
N ALA A 391 0.94 15.25 -9.53
CA ALA A 391 0.66 15.30 -10.96
C ALA A 391 -0.82 15.17 -11.31
N LEU A 392 -1.62 14.53 -10.46
CA LEU A 392 -3.03 14.27 -10.74
C LEU A 392 -3.90 15.43 -10.24
N PRO A 393 -4.73 16.07 -11.11
CA PRO A 393 -5.59 17.15 -10.69
C PRO A 393 -6.42 16.81 -9.43
N PRO A 394 -6.63 17.73 -8.50
CA PRO A 394 -7.34 17.46 -7.23
C PRO A 394 -8.75 16.90 -7.42
N ARG A 395 -9.43 17.28 -8.52
CA ARG A 395 -10.78 16.80 -8.85
C ARG A 395 -10.79 15.48 -9.61
N ALA A 396 -9.64 15.03 -10.11
CA ALA A 396 -9.54 13.75 -10.81
C ALA A 396 -9.72 12.58 -9.84
N ARG A 397 -10.38 11.54 -10.32
CA ARG A 397 -10.56 10.30 -9.57
C ARG A 397 -9.30 9.46 -9.60
N LEU A 398 -8.89 8.95 -8.46
CA LEU A 398 -7.80 7.97 -8.32
C LEU A 398 -8.38 6.64 -7.83
N ILE A 399 -8.11 5.57 -8.58
CA ILE A 399 -8.51 4.22 -8.24
C ILE A 399 -7.26 3.36 -8.15
N LEU A 400 -7.02 2.77 -6.99
CA LEU A 400 -5.92 1.86 -6.74
C LEU A 400 -6.42 0.42 -6.73
N LEU A 401 -5.69 -0.44 -7.41
CA LEU A 401 -5.94 -1.88 -7.46
C LEU A 401 -4.71 -2.61 -6.99
N GLY A 402 -4.91 -3.63 -6.22
CA GLY A 402 -3.78 -4.44 -5.78
C GLY A 402 -4.22 -5.58 -4.88
N ASP A 403 -3.25 -6.30 -4.40
CA ASP A 403 -3.43 -7.35 -3.42
C ASP A 403 -2.70 -6.93 -2.15
N LYS A 404 -3.45 -6.67 -1.08
CA LYS A 404 -2.88 -6.20 0.19
C LYS A 404 -1.97 -7.25 0.87
N ASP A 405 -2.15 -8.53 0.49
CA ASP A 405 -1.41 -9.65 1.06
C ASP A 405 -0.21 -10.07 0.17
N GLN A 406 0.01 -9.41 -0.98
CA GLN A 406 1.23 -9.60 -1.80
C GLN A 406 2.43 -8.88 -1.19
N LEU A 407 3.62 -9.36 -1.59
CA LEU A 407 4.89 -8.73 -1.21
C LEU A 407 4.87 -7.24 -1.55
N ALA A 408 5.18 -6.45 -0.55
CA ALA A 408 5.31 -5.00 -0.66
C ALA A 408 6.45 -4.59 -1.60
N SER A 409 6.49 -3.31 -1.97
CA SER A 409 7.63 -2.72 -2.70
C SER A 409 8.93 -2.94 -1.93
N VAL A 410 10.04 -3.07 -2.64
CA VAL A 410 11.39 -3.15 -2.05
C VAL A 410 11.80 -1.80 -1.45
N GLU A 411 11.23 -0.72 -1.95
CA GLU A 411 11.50 0.64 -1.48
C GLU A 411 10.61 1.02 -0.29
N ALA A 412 11.05 2.05 0.47
CA ALA A 412 10.41 2.44 1.71
C ALA A 412 8.96 2.92 1.54
N GLY A 413 8.05 2.41 2.37
CA GLY A 413 6.65 2.84 2.43
C GLY A 413 5.73 2.11 1.47
N ALA A 414 5.45 0.85 1.74
CA ALA A 414 4.39 0.10 1.07
C ALA A 414 3.01 0.63 1.48
N ILE A 415 2.45 1.54 0.70
CA ILE A 415 1.24 2.30 1.05
C ILE A 415 -0.01 1.43 1.04
N LEU A 416 -0.15 0.51 0.07
CA LEU A 416 -1.39 -0.24 -0.12
C LEU A 416 -1.79 -1.06 1.11
N GLY A 417 -0.81 -1.67 1.79
CA GLY A 417 -1.04 -2.45 3.00
C GLY A 417 -1.66 -1.61 4.11
N GLU A 418 -1.13 -0.41 4.33
CA GLU A 418 -1.64 0.53 5.34
C GLU A 418 -3.02 1.07 4.98
N LEU A 419 -3.24 1.46 3.71
CA LEU A 419 -4.54 1.92 3.22
C LEU A 419 -5.61 0.82 3.28
N CYS A 420 -5.23 -0.45 3.24
CA CYS A 420 -6.10 -1.61 3.32
C CYS A 420 -6.10 -2.28 4.70
N ALA A 421 -5.56 -1.65 5.74
CA ALA A 421 -5.41 -2.28 7.06
C ALA A 421 -6.71 -2.93 7.56
N HIS A 422 -7.84 -2.26 7.40
CA HIS A 422 -9.16 -2.73 7.84
C HIS A 422 -9.99 -3.40 6.73
N ALA A 423 -9.43 -3.66 5.56
CA ALA A 423 -10.21 -4.18 4.42
C ALA A 423 -10.87 -5.55 4.69
N ARG A 424 -10.26 -6.41 5.54
CA ARG A 424 -10.85 -7.70 5.94
C ARG A 424 -12.05 -7.50 6.85
N GLU A 425 -11.96 -6.56 7.78
CA GLU A 425 -12.96 -6.24 8.79
C GLU A 425 -14.07 -5.36 8.21
N GLY A 426 -13.82 -4.64 7.11
CA GLY A 426 -14.76 -3.75 6.45
C GLY A 426 -14.90 -2.42 7.16
N ARG A 427 -15.41 -2.42 8.39
CA ARG A 427 -15.70 -1.24 9.24
C ARG A 427 -16.56 -0.19 8.52
N TYR A 428 -17.54 -0.66 7.74
CA TYR A 428 -18.45 0.22 7.02
C TYR A 428 -19.44 0.87 7.98
N TRP A 429 -19.62 2.17 7.82
CA TRP A 429 -20.64 2.91 8.58
C TRP A 429 -22.07 2.49 8.17
N PRO A 430 -23.06 2.59 9.08
CA PRO A 430 -24.45 2.26 8.75
C PRO A 430 -24.96 2.96 7.49
N GLU A 431 -24.63 4.25 7.32
CA GLU A 431 -25.01 5.02 6.14
C GLU A 431 -24.39 4.46 4.83
N THR A 432 -23.20 3.89 4.93
CA THR A 432 -22.54 3.24 3.77
C THR A 432 -23.20 1.91 3.45
N VAL A 433 -23.54 1.13 4.48
CA VAL A 433 -24.27 -0.14 4.34
C VAL A 433 -25.64 0.07 3.69
N ASP A 434 -26.41 1.02 4.21
CA ASP A 434 -27.72 1.37 3.67
C ASP A 434 -27.63 1.90 2.22
N TRP A 435 -26.61 2.71 1.95
CA TRP A 435 -26.35 3.22 0.61
C TRP A 435 -26.01 2.09 -0.37
N VAL A 436 -25.15 1.14 0.01
CA VAL A 436 -24.80 -0.02 -0.82
C VAL A 436 -26.02 -0.92 -1.03
N ALA A 437 -26.82 -1.17 0.00
CA ALA A 437 -28.04 -1.95 -0.12
C ALA A 437 -29.04 -1.31 -1.09
N ARG A 438 -29.15 0.01 -1.08
CA ARG A 438 -30.07 0.77 -1.96
C ARG A 438 -29.52 0.84 -3.40
N VAL A 439 -28.25 1.21 -3.59
CA VAL A 439 -27.68 1.51 -4.91
C VAL A 439 -27.12 0.26 -5.59
N ALA A 440 -26.33 -0.55 -4.89
CA ALA A 440 -25.80 -1.78 -5.44
C ALA A 440 -26.79 -2.95 -5.34
N GLN A 441 -27.85 -2.83 -4.54
CA GLN A 441 -28.83 -3.91 -4.28
C GLN A 441 -28.17 -5.20 -3.75
N GLU A 442 -27.10 -5.03 -3.00
CA GLU A 442 -26.35 -6.11 -2.38
C GLU A 442 -26.24 -5.86 -0.87
N PRO A 443 -26.49 -6.85 -0.02
CA PRO A 443 -26.31 -6.69 1.42
C PRO A 443 -24.84 -6.76 1.80
N ILE A 444 -24.43 -5.97 2.79
CA ILE A 444 -23.17 -6.12 3.47
C ILE A 444 -23.40 -6.84 4.79
N ASP A 445 -22.63 -7.91 5.04
CA ASP A 445 -22.75 -8.71 6.25
C ASP A 445 -22.53 -7.85 7.51
N HIS A 446 -23.28 -8.14 8.59
CA HIS A 446 -23.18 -7.42 9.86
C HIS A 446 -21.75 -7.42 10.44
N GLY A 447 -21.00 -8.52 10.28
CA GLY A 447 -19.61 -8.61 10.74
C GLY A 447 -18.62 -7.69 10.02
N LEU A 448 -19.06 -6.95 9.00
CA LEU A 448 -18.25 -5.96 8.27
C LEU A 448 -18.67 -4.52 8.55
N GLN A 449 -19.66 -4.34 9.41
CA GLN A 449 -20.12 -3.03 9.84
C GLN A 449 -19.28 -2.54 11.02
N ALA A 450 -19.13 -1.24 11.16
CA ALA A 450 -18.49 -0.64 12.32
C ALA A 450 -19.44 -0.81 13.54
N ASP A 451 -18.92 -1.31 14.64
CA ASP A 451 -19.71 -1.50 15.88
C ASP A 451 -20.18 -0.16 16.48
N THR A 452 -19.39 0.89 16.29
CA THR A 452 -19.70 2.26 16.72
C THR A 452 -19.28 3.24 15.63
N THR A 453 -19.83 4.46 15.65
CA THR A 453 -19.45 5.56 14.73
C THR A 453 -17.98 5.99 14.87
N GLY A 454 -17.21 5.43 15.82
CA GLY A 454 -15.79 5.70 16.04
C GLY A 454 -14.83 4.66 15.45
N ASP A 455 -15.31 3.46 15.05
CA ASP A 455 -14.44 2.35 14.65
C ASP A 455 -14.06 2.35 13.16
N GLY A 456 -14.77 3.08 12.32
CA GLY A 456 -14.47 3.21 10.89
C GLY A 456 -13.92 4.57 10.54
N THR A 457 -13.05 4.61 9.51
CA THR A 457 -12.53 5.85 8.94
C THR A 457 -13.25 6.20 7.62
N LEU A 458 -13.12 7.45 7.17
CA LEU A 458 -13.64 7.87 5.86
C LEU A 458 -13.01 7.07 4.71
N LEU A 459 -11.77 6.63 4.88
CA LEU A 459 -11.06 5.79 3.93
C LEU A 459 -11.71 4.41 3.80
N ASP A 460 -12.08 3.78 4.91
CA ASP A 460 -12.72 2.46 4.92
C ASP A 460 -14.00 2.44 4.07
N GLN A 461 -14.72 3.59 3.99
CA GLN A 461 -15.93 3.75 3.18
C GLN A 461 -15.68 3.76 1.66
N SER A 462 -14.41 3.70 1.24
CA SER A 462 -13.98 3.73 -0.17
C SER A 462 -13.13 2.51 -0.55
N VAL A 463 -13.03 1.53 0.35
CA VAL A 463 -12.27 0.29 0.15
C VAL A 463 -13.23 -0.85 -0.17
N GLY A 464 -13.09 -1.45 -1.34
CA GLY A 464 -13.81 -2.67 -1.74
C GLY A 464 -12.87 -3.89 -1.73
N MET A 465 -13.13 -4.88 -0.89
CA MET A 465 -12.37 -6.12 -0.89
C MET A 465 -13.11 -7.21 -1.66
N LEU A 466 -12.48 -7.75 -2.71
CA LEU A 466 -12.99 -8.89 -3.48
C LEU A 466 -12.71 -10.18 -2.69
N ARG A 467 -13.78 -10.77 -2.15
CA ARG A 467 -13.69 -11.88 -1.17
C ARG A 467 -13.78 -13.28 -1.77
N HIS A 468 -14.12 -13.41 -3.06
CA HIS A 468 -14.29 -14.69 -3.72
C HIS A 468 -13.31 -14.86 -4.88
N SER A 469 -12.62 -16.01 -4.91
CA SER A 469 -11.80 -16.42 -6.07
C SER A 469 -12.67 -17.14 -7.09
N HIS A 470 -12.49 -16.81 -8.38
CA HIS A 470 -13.15 -17.45 -9.51
C HIS A 470 -12.25 -18.49 -10.22
N ARG A 471 -11.07 -18.79 -9.66
CA ARG A 471 -10.10 -19.73 -10.26
C ARG A 471 -10.05 -21.10 -9.59
N PHE A 472 -10.67 -21.24 -8.42
CA PHE A 472 -10.68 -22.49 -7.64
C PHE A 472 -12.11 -22.84 -7.21
#